data_623a868787a67fece5af9fc273c8c86a
#
_entry.id   623a868787a67fece5af9fc273c8c86a
#
_cell.length_a   1.000
_cell.length_b   1.000
_cell.length_c   1.000
_cell.angle_alpha   90.00
_cell.angle_beta   90.00
_cell.angle_gamma   90.00
#
_symmetry.space_group_name_H-M   'P 1'
#
loop_
_entity.id
_entity.type
_entity.pdbx_description
1 polymer ?
#
loop_
_entity_poly.entity_id
_entity_poly.type
_entity_poly.pdbx_seq_one_letter_code
_entity_poly.pdbx_strand_id
1 'polypeptide(L)'
;MWYAIQVIGGRENTVLAEIKRTVDPECYKEVFSPKYETQKKIRGEWIITTAPLLPGYLIVDTRQIGAFSTQLRKVKALTKVLGSNESFIPLTRPEMKWLDSFTNNPHHTVGMSTAVKEGDRIVITSGPLMQHQGLIKSINRRKSLAFLEIQMFGRTITTKVGLAILRKQG
;
A
#
# COMPACT_ATOMS: atom_id res chain seq x y z
N MET A 1 6.78 -16.19 4.05
CA MET A 1 5.35 -15.97 3.69
C MET A 1 4.89 -14.64 4.24
N TRP A 2 4.05 -13.96 3.50
CA TRP A 2 3.50 -12.67 3.92
C TRP A 2 2.11 -12.85 4.51
N TYR A 3 1.84 -12.14 5.60
CA TYR A 3 0.55 -12.12 6.27
C TYR A 3 0.10 -10.68 6.46
N ALA A 4 -1.20 -10.45 6.42
CA ALA A 4 -1.75 -9.11 6.66
C ALA A 4 -2.10 -8.95 8.14
N ILE A 5 -1.75 -7.79 8.68
CA ILE A 5 -2.10 -7.39 10.04
C ILE A 5 -3.12 -6.26 9.92
N GLN A 6 -4.31 -6.47 10.44
CA GLN A 6 -5.34 -5.44 10.46
C GLN A 6 -5.08 -4.47 11.61
N VAL A 7 -5.11 -3.19 11.32
CA VAL A 7 -4.94 -2.11 12.29
C VAL A 7 -6.03 -1.07 12.07
N ILE A 8 -6.12 -0.09 12.97
CA ILE A 8 -7.04 1.03 12.78
C ILE A 8 -6.48 1.93 11.67
N GLY A 9 -7.31 2.23 10.67
CA GLY A 9 -6.91 3.12 9.57
C GLY A 9 -6.49 4.48 10.09
N GLY A 10 -5.40 5.00 9.53
CA GLY A 10 -4.78 6.25 9.98
C GLY A 10 -3.69 6.05 11.02
N ARG A 11 -3.55 4.85 11.57
CA ARG A 11 -2.54 4.54 12.59
C ARG A 11 -1.47 3.57 12.12
N GLU A 12 -1.38 3.32 10.84
CA GLU A 12 -0.46 2.34 10.27
C GLU A 12 0.99 2.60 10.69
N ASN A 13 1.47 3.83 10.53
CA ASN A 13 2.85 4.18 10.88
C ASN A 13 3.11 4.09 12.39
N THR A 14 2.16 4.49 13.19
CA THR A 14 2.25 4.43 14.66
C THR A 14 2.37 2.97 15.13
N VAL A 15 1.48 2.12 14.62
CA VAL A 15 1.47 0.70 14.98
C VAL A 15 2.73 0.00 14.47
N LEU A 16 3.19 0.33 13.25
CA LEU A 16 4.42 -0.21 12.69
C LEU A 16 5.61 0.09 13.60
N ALA A 17 5.73 1.33 14.08
CA ALA A 17 6.80 1.72 15.00
C ALA A 17 6.71 0.94 16.33
N GLU A 18 5.50 0.73 16.85
CA GLU A 18 5.29 -0.05 18.07
C GLU A 18 5.71 -1.51 17.88
N ILE A 19 5.36 -2.11 16.75
CA ILE A 19 5.75 -3.50 16.45
C ILE A 19 7.27 -3.61 16.42
N LYS A 20 7.95 -2.71 15.72
CA LYS A 20 9.41 -2.74 15.60
C LYS A 20 10.11 -2.56 16.93
N ARG A 21 9.50 -1.85 17.87
CA ARG A 21 10.04 -1.62 19.21
C ARG A 21 9.75 -2.76 20.18
N THR A 22 8.59 -3.41 20.03
CA THR A 22 8.02 -4.31 21.03
C THR A 22 8.18 -5.80 20.68
N VAL A 23 8.01 -6.15 19.41
CA VAL A 23 8.05 -7.52 18.95
C VAL A 23 9.49 -7.96 18.73
N ASP A 24 9.82 -9.18 19.19
CA ASP A 24 11.14 -9.77 19.00
C ASP A 24 11.47 -9.83 17.50
N PRO A 25 12.57 -9.19 17.05
CA PRO A 25 12.95 -9.19 15.64
C PRO A 25 13.31 -10.56 15.08
N GLU A 26 13.56 -11.55 15.94
CA GLU A 26 13.80 -12.93 15.50
C GLU A 26 12.51 -13.62 15.02
N CYS A 27 11.33 -13.09 15.39
CA CYS A 27 10.05 -13.66 15.01
C CYS A 27 9.62 -13.29 13.58
N TYR A 28 10.30 -12.35 12.93
CA TYR A 28 9.91 -11.90 11.60
C TYR A 28 11.13 -11.40 10.81
N LYS A 29 11.03 -11.50 9.49
CA LYS A 29 12.06 -10.95 8.59
C LYS A 29 11.85 -9.47 8.37
N GLU A 30 10.61 -9.07 8.12
CA GLU A 30 10.24 -7.68 7.82
C GLU A 30 8.79 -7.44 8.19
N VAL A 31 8.49 -6.25 8.65
CA VAL A 31 7.12 -5.75 8.79
C VAL A 31 7.07 -4.36 8.15
N PHE A 32 6.08 -4.12 7.30
CA PHE A 32 6.03 -2.88 6.55
C PHE A 32 4.59 -2.44 6.27
N SER A 33 4.46 -1.15 5.99
CA SER A 33 3.22 -0.54 5.51
C SER A 33 3.42 -0.17 4.04
N PRO A 34 2.80 -0.87 3.09
CA PRO A 34 2.88 -0.46 1.70
C PRO A 34 2.31 0.93 1.53
N LYS A 35 3.00 1.76 0.75
CA LYS A 35 2.65 3.18 0.57
C LYS A 35 2.55 3.53 -0.90
N TYR A 36 1.95 4.67 -1.18
CA TYR A 36 2.03 5.30 -2.49
C TYR A 36 2.52 6.73 -2.34
N GLU A 37 3.22 7.21 -3.36
CA GLU A 37 3.60 8.60 -3.45
C GLU A 37 2.45 9.40 -4.06
N THR A 38 2.23 10.59 -3.54
CA THR A 38 1.34 11.57 -4.11
C THR A 38 1.99 12.94 -4.00
N GLN A 39 1.39 13.93 -4.61
CA GLN A 39 1.89 15.31 -4.51
C GLN A 39 0.81 16.23 -3.99
N LYS A 40 1.22 17.18 -3.17
CA LYS A 40 0.34 18.21 -2.62
C LYS A 40 0.97 19.57 -2.87
N LYS A 41 0.13 20.54 -3.20
CA LYS A 41 0.57 21.92 -3.36
C LYS A 41 0.53 22.61 -2.00
N ILE A 42 1.71 22.96 -1.47
CA ILE A 42 1.84 23.64 -0.19
C ILE A 42 2.62 24.92 -0.45
N ARG A 43 2.01 26.07 -0.11
CA ARG A 43 2.59 27.39 -0.31
C ARG A 43 3.09 27.64 -1.74
N GLY A 44 2.32 27.17 -2.72
CA GLY A 44 2.65 27.33 -4.14
C GLY A 44 3.62 26.30 -4.71
N GLU A 45 4.18 25.40 -3.90
CA GLU A 45 5.12 24.38 -4.34
C GLU A 45 4.50 22.99 -4.27
N TRP A 46 4.81 22.15 -5.28
CA TRP A 46 4.43 20.75 -5.28
C TRP A 46 5.40 19.94 -4.45
N ILE A 47 4.88 19.27 -3.42
CA ILE A 47 5.67 18.44 -2.51
C ILE A 47 5.21 17.00 -2.60
N ILE A 48 6.17 16.07 -2.77
CA ILE A 48 5.88 14.63 -2.75
C ILE A 48 5.67 14.19 -1.31
N THR A 49 4.54 13.52 -1.07
CA THR A 49 4.21 12.91 0.22
C THR A 49 3.84 11.45 0.01
N THR A 50 3.75 10.68 1.07
CA THR A 50 3.33 9.29 1.01
C THR A 50 2.10 9.05 1.86
N ALA A 51 1.32 8.04 1.49
CA ALA A 51 0.15 7.61 2.23
C ALA A 51 0.01 6.09 2.13
N PRO A 52 -0.75 5.44 3.04
CA PRO A 52 -0.91 3.99 2.98
C PRO A 52 -1.60 3.52 1.71
N LEU A 53 -0.99 2.55 1.04
CA LEU A 53 -1.58 1.89 -0.13
C LEU A 53 -2.73 0.96 0.27
N LEU A 54 -2.61 0.31 1.42
CA LEU A 54 -3.61 -0.60 1.96
C LEU A 54 -4.08 -0.05 3.31
N PRO A 55 -5.00 0.93 3.33
CA PRO A 55 -5.45 1.54 4.58
C PRO A 55 -6.01 0.51 5.55
N GLY A 56 -5.52 0.54 6.79
CA GLY A 56 -5.93 -0.40 7.83
C GLY A 56 -5.15 -1.71 7.84
N TYR A 57 -4.07 -1.83 7.05
CA TYR A 57 -3.28 -3.06 6.98
C TYR A 57 -1.79 -2.79 6.99
N LEU A 58 -1.06 -3.69 7.66
CA LEU A 58 0.39 -3.84 7.56
C LEU A 58 0.66 -5.24 7.01
N ILE A 59 1.86 -5.43 6.48
CA ILE A 59 2.30 -6.75 5.99
C ILE A 59 3.49 -7.20 6.84
N VAL A 60 3.48 -8.46 7.23
CA VAL A 60 4.62 -9.09 7.91
C VAL A 60 5.13 -10.26 7.09
N ASP A 61 6.44 -10.30 6.90
CA ASP A 61 7.13 -11.45 6.29
C ASP A 61 7.73 -12.29 7.41
N THR A 62 7.21 -13.50 7.59
CA THR A 62 7.67 -14.39 8.66
C THR A 62 7.47 -15.85 8.29
N ARG A 63 8.30 -16.70 8.85
CA ARG A 63 8.13 -18.16 8.83
C ARG A 63 7.54 -18.68 10.14
N GLN A 64 7.33 -17.78 11.12
CA GLN A 64 6.91 -18.12 12.48
C GLN A 64 5.69 -17.30 12.88
N ILE A 65 4.63 -17.39 12.08
CA ILE A 65 3.43 -16.55 12.30
C ILE A 65 2.81 -16.77 13.69
N GLY A 66 2.85 -17.99 14.20
CA GLY A 66 2.35 -18.27 15.55
C GLY A 66 3.11 -17.53 16.64
N ALA A 67 4.45 -17.57 16.58
CA ALA A 67 5.30 -16.84 17.52
C ALA A 67 5.12 -15.33 17.35
N PHE A 68 5.07 -14.86 16.10
CA PHE A 68 4.83 -13.45 15.82
C PHE A 68 3.48 -12.99 16.40
N SER A 69 2.42 -13.75 16.18
CA SER A 69 1.09 -13.42 16.69
C SER A 69 1.07 -13.34 18.22
N THR A 70 1.78 -14.23 18.87
CA THR A 70 1.89 -14.20 20.34
C THR A 70 2.62 -12.93 20.81
N GLN A 71 3.72 -12.58 20.15
CA GLN A 71 4.46 -11.36 20.46
C GLN A 71 3.64 -10.11 20.15
N LEU A 72 2.83 -10.15 19.11
CA LEU A 72 1.98 -9.03 18.69
C LEU A 72 1.00 -8.59 19.79
N ARG A 73 0.58 -9.51 20.64
CA ARG A 73 -0.31 -9.20 21.77
C ARG A 73 0.29 -8.23 22.77
N LYS A 74 1.63 -8.07 22.77
CA LYS A 74 2.33 -7.09 23.63
C LYS A 74 2.18 -5.67 23.14
N VAL A 75 1.78 -5.48 21.88
CA VAL A 75 1.53 -4.17 21.32
C VAL A 75 0.20 -3.66 21.88
N LYS A 76 0.20 -2.43 22.41
CA LYS A 76 -0.99 -1.84 23.04
C LYS A 76 -2.11 -1.51 22.05
N ALA A 77 -1.75 -1.20 20.80
CA ALA A 77 -2.73 -0.88 19.78
C ALA A 77 -3.53 -2.12 19.36
N LEU A 78 -4.74 -1.90 18.86
CA LEU A 78 -5.57 -2.98 18.33
C LEU A 78 -4.94 -3.51 17.04
N THR A 79 -4.60 -4.79 17.05
CA THR A 79 -4.02 -5.48 15.90
C THR A 79 -4.63 -6.87 15.77
N LYS A 80 -4.70 -7.36 14.53
CA LYS A 80 -5.17 -8.72 14.27
C LYS A 80 -4.53 -9.25 13.00
N VAL A 81 -3.86 -10.41 13.10
CA VAL A 81 -3.39 -11.12 11.90
C VAL A 81 -4.61 -11.75 11.22
N LEU A 82 -4.74 -11.52 9.91
CA LEU A 82 -5.88 -12.05 9.17
C LEU A 82 -5.83 -13.56 9.06
N GLY A 83 -6.98 -14.18 9.26
CA GLY A 83 -7.12 -15.63 9.20
C GLY A 83 -8.45 -16.06 9.80
N SER A 84 -8.65 -17.37 9.91
CA SER A 84 -9.76 -17.94 10.64
C SER A 84 -9.42 -18.08 12.12
N ASN A 85 -10.41 -18.48 12.95
CA ASN A 85 -10.24 -18.61 14.42
C ASN A 85 -9.11 -19.58 14.82
N GLU A 86 -8.77 -20.53 13.96
CA GLU A 86 -7.81 -21.59 14.27
C GLU A 86 -6.54 -21.54 13.40
N SER A 87 -6.51 -20.71 12.35
CA SER A 87 -5.37 -20.65 11.45
C SER A 87 -5.19 -19.27 10.85
N PHE A 88 -3.94 -18.93 10.57
CA PHE A 88 -3.59 -17.70 9.88
C PHE A 88 -3.54 -17.96 8.38
N ILE A 89 -4.04 -17.03 7.58
CA ILE A 89 -4.09 -17.17 6.13
C ILE A 89 -3.03 -16.25 5.52
N PRO A 90 -1.98 -16.81 4.87
CA PRO A 90 -0.98 -15.97 4.21
C PRO A 90 -1.55 -15.35 2.94
N LEU A 91 -0.89 -14.30 2.46
CA LEU A 91 -1.20 -13.77 1.15
C LEU A 91 -0.95 -14.85 0.09
N THR A 92 -1.81 -14.87 -0.93
CA THR A 92 -1.61 -15.77 -2.06
C THR A 92 -0.41 -15.31 -2.90
N ARG A 93 0.13 -16.21 -3.73
CA ARG A 93 1.21 -15.85 -4.65
C ARG A 93 0.83 -14.71 -5.58
N PRO A 94 -0.37 -14.70 -6.21
CA PRO A 94 -0.78 -13.55 -7.02
C PRO A 94 -0.82 -12.23 -6.25
N GLU A 95 -1.31 -12.25 -5.00
CA GLU A 95 -1.32 -11.05 -4.14
C GLU A 95 0.08 -10.55 -3.85
N MET A 96 0.98 -11.43 -3.44
CA MET A 96 2.38 -11.10 -3.17
C MET A 96 3.07 -10.55 -4.41
N LYS A 97 2.88 -11.23 -5.54
CA LYS A 97 3.49 -10.83 -6.81
C LYS A 97 3.00 -9.46 -7.26
N TRP A 98 1.69 -9.22 -7.15
CA TRP A 98 1.11 -7.93 -7.50
C TRP A 98 1.70 -6.82 -6.63
N LEU A 99 1.70 -7.02 -5.31
CA LEU A 99 2.19 -6.02 -4.37
C LEU A 99 3.67 -5.73 -4.58
N ASP A 100 4.47 -6.77 -4.78
CA ASP A 100 5.92 -6.63 -5.00
C ASP A 100 6.23 -5.96 -6.34
N SER A 101 5.46 -6.25 -7.40
CA SER A 101 5.66 -5.65 -8.70
C SER A 101 5.17 -4.20 -8.78
N PHE A 102 4.12 -3.87 -8.04
CA PHE A 102 3.53 -2.53 -8.05
C PHE A 102 4.31 -1.53 -7.19
N THR A 103 4.96 -2.00 -6.14
CA THR A 103 5.75 -1.17 -5.23
C THR A 103 7.24 -1.25 -5.55
N ASN A 104 8.00 -0.23 -5.15
CA ASN A 104 9.45 -0.23 -5.29
C ASN A 104 10.11 -0.86 -4.06
N ASN A 105 11.03 -1.80 -4.28
CA ASN A 105 11.91 -2.29 -3.23
C ASN A 105 13.08 -1.31 -3.00
N PRO A 106 13.55 -1.14 -1.77
CA PRO A 106 13.14 -1.81 -0.53
C PRO A 106 12.04 -1.10 0.25
N HIS A 107 11.53 0.02 -0.26
CA HIS A 107 10.63 0.90 0.49
C HIS A 107 9.16 0.51 0.39
N HIS A 108 8.80 -0.48 -0.41
CA HIS A 108 7.42 -0.93 -0.64
C HIS A 108 6.48 0.23 -0.95
N THR A 109 6.92 1.13 -1.84
CA THR A 109 6.20 2.34 -2.18
C THR A 109 5.89 2.37 -3.68
N VAL A 110 4.64 2.71 -4.02
CA VAL A 110 4.24 2.93 -5.40
C VAL A 110 4.63 4.36 -5.78
N GLY A 111 5.54 4.51 -6.73
CA GLY A 111 5.96 5.82 -7.21
C GLY A 111 4.86 6.52 -8.00
N MET A 112 5.05 7.82 -8.26
CA MET A 112 4.14 8.61 -9.10
C MET A 112 4.11 8.06 -10.52
N SER A 113 2.92 8.02 -11.10
CA SER A 113 2.75 7.82 -12.53
C SER A 113 2.49 9.17 -13.19
N THR A 114 2.73 9.26 -14.50
CA THR A 114 2.42 10.46 -15.28
C THR A 114 1.50 10.09 -16.43
N ALA A 115 0.69 11.07 -16.82
CA ALA A 115 -0.24 10.95 -17.93
C ALA A 115 -0.31 12.28 -18.69
N VAL A 116 -0.81 12.21 -19.90
CA VAL A 116 -1.14 13.40 -20.70
C VAL A 116 -2.60 13.32 -21.10
N LYS A 117 -3.21 14.48 -21.28
CA LYS A 117 -4.58 14.57 -21.77
C LYS A 117 -4.55 14.73 -23.31
N GLU A 118 -5.20 13.80 -24.00
CA GLU A 118 -5.41 13.87 -25.45
C GLU A 118 -6.90 13.92 -25.74
N GLY A 119 -7.43 15.11 -26.03
CA GLY A 119 -8.85 15.32 -26.16
C GLY A 119 -9.56 15.02 -24.83
N ASP A 120 -10.50 14.08 -24.85
CA ASP A 120 -11.22 13.63 -23.64
C ASP A 120 -10.54 12.42 -22.97
N ARG A 121 -9.42 11.96 -23.52
CA ARG A 121 -8.74 10.77 -23.02
C ARG A 121 -7.54 11.15 -22.16
N ILE A 122 -7.33 10.36 -21.11
CA ILE A 122 -6.12 10.40 -20.29
C ILE A 122 -5.24 9.23 -20.72
N VAL A 123 -4.02 9.52 -21.17
CA VAL A 123 -3.07 8.51 -21.62
C VAL A 123 -1.92 8.41 -20.63
N ILE A 124 -1.76 7.26 -20.00
CA ILE A 124 -0.67 7.03 -19.06
C ILE A 124 0.64 6.94 -19.85
N THR A 125 1.62 7.74 -19.49
CA THR A 125 2.89 7.82 -20.22
C THR A 125 4.07 7.21 -19.49
N SER A 126 4.02 7.12 -18.16
CA SER A 126 5.08 6.48 -17.38
C SER A 126 4.60 6.12 -15.98
N GLY A 127 5.38 5.29 -15.32
CA GLY A 127 5.16 4.91 -13.92
C GLY A 127 4.44 3.58 -13.77
N PRO A 128 4.19 3.16 -12.51
CA PRO A 128 3.61 1.86 -12.21
C PRO A 128 2.25 1.60 -12.84
N LEU A 129 1.44 2.65 -13.09
CA LEU A 129 0.11 2.48 -13.68
C LEU A 129 0.13 2.07 -15.13
N MET A 130 1.25 2.20 -15.84
CA MET A 130 1.31 1.80 -17.26
C MET A 130 0.86 0.37 -17.48
N GLN A 131 1.26 -0.54 -16.58
CA GLN A 131 0.95 -1.96 -16.70
C GLN A 131 -0.28 -2.38 -15.90
N HIS A 132 -0.94 -1.43 -15.25
CA HIS A 132 -2.08 -1.69 -14.37
C HIS A 132 -3.28 -0.78 -14.66
N GLN A 133 -3.41 -0.32 -15.90
CA GLN A 133 -4.47 0.62 -16.28
C GLN A 133 -5.87 0.08 -16.05
N GLY A 134 -6.04 -1.24 -16.18
CA GLY A 134 -7.33 -1.89 -15.94
C GLY A 134 -7.85 -1.80 -14.51
N LEU A 135 -6.99 -1.44 -13.56
CA LEU A 135 -7.38 -1.26 -12.16
C LEU A 135 -7.98 0.12 -11.88
N ILE A 136 -7.81 1.08 -12.81
CA ILE A 136 -8.23 2.46 -12.59
C ILE A 136 -9.76 2.56 -12.70
N LYS A 137 -10.39 3.04 -11.64
CA LYS A 137 -11.83 3.30 -11.60
C LYS A 137 -12.16 4.74 -11.90
N SER A 138 -11.36 5.68 -11.37
CA SER A 138 -11.56 7.10 -11.62
C SER A 138 -10.26 7.86 -11.38
N ILE A 139 -10.20 9.08 -11.85
CA ILE A 139 -9.03 9.94 -11.73
C ILE A 139 -9.47 11.28 -11.15
N ASN A 140 -8.80 11.72 -10.11
CA ASN A 140 -8.97 13.06 -9.56
C ASN A 140 -7.78 13.91 -10.00
N ARG A 141 -8.01 14.72 -11.03
CA ARG A 141 -6.97 15.54 -11.66
C ARG A 141 -6.44 16.62 -10.71
N ARG A 142 -7.33 17.22 -9.93
CA ARG A 142 -6.97 18.29 -9.00
C ARG A 142 -6.04 17.81 -7.90
N LYS A 143 -6.27 16.60 -7.39
CA LYS A 143 -5.46 16.01 -6.33
C LYS A 143 -4.30 15.15 -6.84
N SER A 144 -4.15 14.99 -8.15
CA SER A 144 -3.12 14.12 -8.76
C SER A 144 -3.21 12.68 -8.26
N LEU A 145 -4.43 12.12 -8.27
CA LEU A 145 -4.69 10.78 -7.77
C LEU A 145 -5.47 9.95 -8.79
N ALA A 146 -5.14 8.67 -8.88
CA ALA A 146 -5.96 7.67 -9.52
C ALA A 146 -6.55 6.77 -8.43
N PHE A 147 -7.85 6.46 -8.54
CA PHE A 147 -8.54 5.56 -7.64
C PHE A 147 -8.58 4.18 -8.26
N LEU A 148 -8.11 3.19 -7.51
CA LEU A 148 -8.01 1.80 -7.96
C LEU A 148 -8.94 0.92 -7.15
N GLU A 149 -9.41 -0.15 -7.78
CA GLU A 149 -10.14 -1.20 -7.11
C GLU A 149 -9.34 -2.50 -7.29
N ILE A 150 -8.93 -3.10 -6.19
CA ILE A 150 -8.08 -4.29 -6.19
C ILE A 150 -8.71 -5.41 -5.36
N GLN A 151 -8.35 -6.63 -5.67
CA GLN A 151 -8.77 -7.82 -4.92
C GLN A 151 -7.63 -8.25 -4.01
N MET A 152 -7.81 -8.08 -2.70
CA MET A 152 -6.83 -8.43 -1.68
C MET A 152 -7.51 -9.00 -0.45
N PHE A 153 -6.90 -9.98 0.17
CA PHE A 153 -7.39 -10.58 1.42
C PHE A 153 -8.80 -11.13 1.31
N GLY A 154 -9.18 -11.62 0.12
CA GLY A 154 -10.54 -12.13 -0.14
C GLY A 154 -11.61 -11.05 -0.21
N ARG A 155 -11.25 -9.80 -0.38
CA ARG A 155 -12.19 -8.67 -0.46
C ARG A 155 -11.78 -7.69 -1.55
N THR A 156 -12.71 -6.82 -1.91
CA THR A 156 -12.45 -5.70 -2.81
C THR A 156 -12.00 -4.51 -1.98
N ILE A 157 -10.82 -3.99 -2.29
CA ILE A 157 -10.24 -2.83 -1.61
C ILE A 157 -10.13 -1.69 -2.60
N THR A 158 -10.62 -0.52 -2.21
CA THR A 158 -10.43 0.72 -2.95
C THR A 158 -9.19 1.41 -2.40
N THR A 159 -8.25 1.75 -3.27
CA THR A 159 -7.04 2.46 -2.89
C THR A 159 -6.75 3.59 -3.87
N LYS A 160 -5.69 4.31 -3.61
CA LYS A 160 -5.27 5.46 -4.41
C LYS A 160 -3.80 5.35 -4.74
N VAL A 161 -3.41 5.92 -5.88
CA VAL A 161 -1.99 6.08 -6.23
C VAL A 161 -1.80 7.44 -6.90
N GLY A 162 -0.57 7.95 -6.88
CA GLY A 162 -0.27 9.24 -7.49
C GLY A 162 -0.29 9.18 -9.01
N LEU A 163 -0.94 10.16 -9.62
CA LEU A 163 -0.99 10.33 -11.08
C LEU A 163 -0.94 11.81 -11.41
N ALA A 164 0.18 12.26 -11.91
CA ALA A 164 0.32 13.64 -12.37
C ALA A 164 -0.07 13.74 -13.84
N ILE A 165 -1.01 14.62 -14.15
CA ILE A 165 -1.44 14.85 -15.52
C ILE A 165 -0.73 16.07 -16.05
N LEU A 166 0.12 15.85 -17.05
CA LEU A 166 0.94 16.87 -17.66
C LEU A 166 0.20 17.48 -18.83
N ARG A 167 0.46 18.78 -19.10
CA ARG A 167 -0.05 19.39 -20.30
C ARG A 167 0.71 18.87 -21.50
N LYS A 168 -0.02 18.47 -22.55
CA LYS A 168 0.60 18.15 -23.82
C LYS A 168 1.21 19.43 -24.39
N GLN A 169 2.53 19.40 -24.59
CA GLN A 169 3.19 20.46 -25.33
C GLN A 169 2.89 20.24 -26.81
N GLY A 170 2.10 21.10 -27.36
CA GLY A 170 1.76 21.03 -28.78
C GLY A 170 2.21 22.22 -29.51
#